data_59364d36ef2e7faa25b43105f7e7a290
#
_entry.id   59364d36ef2e7faa25b43105f7e7a290
#
_cell.length_a   1.000
_cell.length_b   1.000
_cell.length_c   1.000
_cell.angle_alpha   90.00
_cell.angle_beta   90.00
_cell.angle_gamma   90.00
#
_symmetry.space_group_name_H-M   'P 1'
#
loop_
_entity.id
_entity.type
_entity.pdbx_description
1 polymer ?
#
loop_
_entity_poly.entity_id
_entity_poly.type
_entity_poly.pdbx_seq_one_letter_code
_entity_poly.pdbx_strand_id
1 'polypeptide(L)'
;MSGLIWDITERKIAEEQQALLAREVDHRAKNALAVVQAALRLTKASSLPEYIAVMEGRVSALARAQTLLARDRWSGADLRTLLDGELAPFLGSGQRALLDGPAVMLPAHTAQPLAMTLHELATNAVKYGALSSEAGHVSVTWTVEEMPSGVMLRLRWTEVGGPPLSSPPRRMGFGSRVLEGTIRS
;
A
#
# COMPACT_ATOMS: atom_id res chain seq x y z
N MET A 1 -58.21 27.24 -7.36
CA MET A 1 -56.75 27.01 -7.29
C MET A 1 -56.50 25.56 -7.65
N SER A 2 -55.86 25.31 -8.80
CA SER A 2 -55.46 23.95 -9.23
C SER A 2 -53.99 23.77 -8.87
N GLY A 3 -53.65 22.80 -8.03
CA GLY A 3 -52.27 22.44 -7.71
C GLY A 3 -51.86 21.17 -8.46
N LEU A 4 -50.63 21.12 -8.97
CA LEU A 4 -50.01 19.94 -9.54
C LEU A 4 -49.08 19.32 -8.50
N ILE A 5 -49.24 18.04 -8.25
CA ILE A 5 -48.37 17.26 -7.36
C ILE A 5 -47.53 16.30 -8.24
N TRP A 6 -46.22 16.34 -8.08
CA TRP A 6 -45.29 15.47 -8.80
C TRP A 6 -44.58 14.57 -7.78
N ASP A 7 -44.50 13.28 -8.07
CA ASP A 7 -43.66 12.38 -7.31
C ASP A 7 -42.19 12.58 -7.74
N ILE A 8 -41.35 13.01 -6.79
CA ILE A 8 -39.91 13.26 -6.99
C ILE A 8 -39.07 12.30 -6.18
N THR A 9 -39.64 11.19 -5.69
CA THR A 9 -38.95 10.23 -4.82
C THR A 9 -37.73 9.63 -5.49
N GLU A 10 -37.87 9.12 -6.72
CA GLU A 10 -36.74 8.51 -7.46
C GLU A 10 -35.61 9.54 -7.72
N ARG A 11 -36.00 10.77 -8.07
CA ARG A 11 -35.02 11.85 -8.27
C ARG A 11 -34.26 12.18 -6.98
N LYS A 12 -34.94 12.26 -5.85
CA LYS A 12 -34.34 12.53 -4.54
C LYS A 12 -33.39 11.41 -4.11
N ILE A 13 -33.78 10.15 -4.31
CA ILE A 13 -32.92 9.00 -4.05
C ILE A 13 -31.66 9.06 -4.92
N ALA A 14 -31.78 9.36 -6.20
CA ALA A 14 -30.63 9.50 -7.10
C ALA A 14 -29.70 10.65 -6.71
N GLU A 15 -30.25 11.82 -6.34
CA GLU A 15 -29.50 12.98 -5.86
C GLU A 15 -28.74 12.65 -4.56
N GLU A 16 -29.35 11.94 -3.61
CA GLU A 16 -28.73 11.52 -2.35
C GLU A 16 -27.62 10.50 -2.59
N GLN A 17 -27.83 9.52 -3.47
CA GLN A 17 -26.80 8.55 -3.85
C GLN A 17 -25.61 9.23 -4.53
N GLN A 18 -25.86 10.16 -5.43
CA GLN A 18 -24.80 10.93 -6.11
C GLN A 18 -24.02 11.79 -5.10
N ALA A 19 -24.69 12.43 -4.15
CA ALA A 19 -24.03 13.21 -3.10
C ALA A 19 -23.18 12.33 -2.19
N LEU A 20 -23.62 11.11 -1.85
CA LEU A 20 -22.86 10.14 -1.08
C LEU A 20 -21.58 9.71 -1.82
N LEU A 21 -21.72 9.34 -3.08
CA LEU A 21 -20.58 8.95 -3.92
C LEU A 21 -19.56 10.09 -4.07
N ALA A 22 -20.02 11.33 -4.27
CA ALA A 22 -19.17 12.51 -4.37
C ALA A 22 -18.36 12.73 -3.09
N ARG A 23 -19.00 12.59 -1.91
CA ARG A 23 -18.31 12.70 -0.61
C ARG A 23 -17.27 11.61 -0.42
N GLU A 24 -17.58 10.39 -0.84
CA GLU A 24 -16.64 9.28 -0.74
C GLU A 24 -15.41 9.48 -1.64
N VAL A 25 -15.60 9.95 -2.87
CA VAL A 25 -14.49 10.30 -3.79
C VAL A 25 -13.62 11.42 -3.20
N ASP A 26 -14.24 12.48 -2.65
CA ASP A 26 -13.51 13.59 -2.00
C ASP A 26 -12.67 13.10 -0.80
N HIS A 27 -13.26 12.26 0.06
CA HIS A 27 -12.57 11.67 1.21
C HIS A 27 -11.37 10.80 0.76
N ARG A 28 -11.54 9.98 -0.27
CA ARG A 28 -10.46 9.15 -0.84
C ARG A 28 -9.33 9.99 -1.44
N ALA A 29 -9.69 11.05 -2.18
CA ALA A 29 -8.69 11.97 -2.74
C ALA A 29 -7.88 12.66 -1.63
N LYS A 30 -8.54 13.13 -0.57
CA LYS A 30 -7.88 13.72 0.60
C LYS A 30 -6.93 12.75 1.29
N ASN A 31 -7.34 11.48 1.46
CA ASN A 31 -6.48 10.44 2.05
C ASN A 31 -5.24 10.18 1.17
N ALA A 32 -5.40 10.06 -0.14
CA ALA A 32 -4.28 9.86 -1.05
C ALA A 32 -3.31 11.05 -1.01
N LEU A 33 -3.81 12.28 -1.01
CA LEU A 33 -3.00 13.48 -0.89
C LEU A 33 -2.27 13.56 0.45
N ALA A 34 -2.89 13.16 1.55
CA ALA A 34 -2.26 13.11 2.87
C ALA A 34 -1.07 12.13 2.88
N VAL A 35 -1.21 10.97 2.24
CA VAL A 35 -0.12 9.99 2.08
C VAL A 35 1.03 10.57 1.25
N VAL A 36 0.73 11.26 0.13
CA VAL A 36 1.75 11.93 -0.69
C VAL A 36 2.45 13.03 0.10
N GLN A 37 1.72 13.85 0.87
CA GLN A 37 2.32 14.88 1.72
C GLN A 37 3.24 14.27 2.79
N ALA A 38 2.84 13.17 3.41
CA ALA A 38 3.69 12.44 4.34
C ALA A 38 4.95 11.91 3.66
N ALA A 39 4.84 11.35 2.45
CA ALA A 39 5.97 10.90 1.65
C ALA A 39 6.95 12.04 1.37
N LEU A 40 6.47 13.21 0.92
CA LEU A 40 7.29 14.41 0.68
C LEU A 40 8.06 14.85 1.93
N ARG A 41 7.40 14.92 3.08
CA ARG A 41 8.00 15.41 4.35
C ARG A 41 9.00 14.42 4.95
N LEU A 42 8.74 13.12 4.81
CA LEU A 42 9.54 12.07 5.45
C LEU A 42 10.68 11.56 4.56
N THR A 43 10.69 11.93 3.27
CA THR A 43 11.76 11.53 2.35
C THR A 43 13.03 12.32 2.66
N LYS A 44 14.12 11.59 2.89
CA LYS A 44 15.47 12.12 2.99
C LYS A 44 16.31 11.54 1.86
N ALA A 45 17.00 12.40 1.13
CA ALA A 45 17.91 12.02 0.06
C ALA A 45 19.16 12.87 0.12
N SER A 46 20.25 12.38 -0.44
CA SER A 46 21.54 13.08 -0.48
C SER A 46 21.62 14.07 -1.64
N SER A 47 20.74 13.94 -2.62
CA SER A 47 20.68 14.79 -3.81
C SER A 47 19.24 14.95 -4.32
N LEU A 48 19.01 16.00 -5.12
CA LEU A 48 17.70 16.21 -5.75
C LEU A 48 17.32 15.08 -6.72
N PRO A 49 18.21 14.56 -7.59
CA PRO A 49 17.87 13.41 -8.43
C PRO A 49 17.46 12.17 -7.63
N GLU A 50 18.17 11.88 -6.53
CA GLU A 50 17.79 10.76 -5.64
C GLU A 50 16.43 11.00 -4.99
N TYR A 51 16.15 12.22 -4.54
CA TYR A 51 14.86 12.59 -3.98
C TYR A 51 13.72 12.35 -4.97
N ILE A 52 13.90 12.81 -6.22
CA ILE A 52 12.91 12.62 -7.29
C ILE A 52 12.67 11.14 -7.54
N ALA A 53 13.73 10.33 -7.71
CA ALA A 53 13.59 8.91 -7.98
C ALA A 53 12.86 8.15 -6.85
N VAL A 54 13.15 8.49 -5.59
CA VAL A 54 12.44 7.90 -4.43
C VAL A 54 10.98 8.31 -4.42
N MET A 55 10.68 9.58 -4.71
CA MET A 55 9.30 10.08 -4.74
C MET A 55 8.49 9.46 -5.88
N GLU A 56 9.06 9.34 -7.07
CA GLU A 56 8.42 8.68 -8.21
C GLU A 56 8.07 7.23 -7.89
N GLY A 57 8.98 6.49 -7.26
CA GLY A 57 8.72 5.12 -6.81
C GLY A 57 7.54 5.03 -5.83
N ARG A 58 7.48 5.92 -4.84
CA ARG A 58 6.40 5.97 -3.84
C ARG A 58 5.05 6.33 -4.46
N VAL A 59 5.02 7.35 -5.30
CA VAL A 59 3.80 7.77 -6.01
C VAL A 59 3.30 6.64 -6.91
N SER A 60 4.21 5.93 -7.59
CA SER A 60 3.88 4.77 -8.42
C SER A 60 3.29 3.61 -7.60
N ALA A 61 3.85 3.31 -6.42
CA ALA A 61 3.30 2.31 -5.50
C ALA A 61 1.88 2.69 -5.04
N LEU A 62 1.68 3.94 -4.65
CA LEU A 62 0.35 4.44 -4.29
C LEU A 62 -0.65 4.33 -5.46
N ALA A 63 -0.24 4.67 -6.68
CA ALA A 63 -1.07 4.57 -7.87
C ALA A 63 -1.46 3.11 -8.19
N ARG A 64 -0.53 2.14 -8.03
CA ARG A 64 -0.84 0.71 -8.19
C ARG A 64 -1.87 0.24 -7.15
N ALA A 65 -1.68 0.59 -5.89
CA ALA A 65 -2.62 0.26 -4.81
C ALA A 65 -4.02 0.85 -5.08
N GLN A 66 -4.09 2.09 -5.55
CA GLN A 66 -5.36 2.72 -5.91
C GLN A 66 -6.03 2.04 -7.10
N THR A 67 -5.25 1.64 -8.12
CA THR A 67 -5.78 0.89 -9.27
C THR A 67 -6.34 -0.47 -8.85
N LEU A 68 -5.65 -1.18 -7.94
CA LEU A 68 -6.12 -2.44 -7.39
C LEU A 68 -7.44 -2.27 -6.63
N LEU A 69 -7.51 -1.29 -5.73
CA LEU A 69 -8.72 -0.97 -4.98
C LEU A 69 -9.89 -0.58 -5.86
N ALA A 70 -9.65 0.17 -6.95
CA ALA A 70 -10.69 0.59 -7.88
C ALA A 70 -11.31 -0.60 -8.65
N ARG A 71 -10.52 -1.63 -9.00
CA ARG A 71 -11.00 -2.85 -9.65
C ARG A 71 -12.06 -3.57 -8.81
N ASP A 72 -11.85 -3.66 -7.52
CA ASP A 72 -12.74 -4.32 -6.57
C ASP A 72 -13.78 -3.37 -5.97
N ARG A 73 -14.11 -2.29 -6.68
CA ARG A 73 -15.09 -1.28 -6.25
C ARG A 73 -14.82 -0.77 -4.83
N TRP A 74 -13.56 -0.74 -4.42
CA TRP A 74 -13.10 -0.29 -3.11
C TRP A 74 -13.55 -1.18 -1.93
N SER A 75 -13.99 -2.41 -2.20
CA SER A 75 -14.30 -3.39 -1.15
C SER A 75 -13.06 -3.83 -0.37
N GLY A 76 -11.88 -3.63 -0.95
CA GLY A 76 -10.58 -3.98 -0.37
C GLY A 76 -9.56 -4.30 -1.46
N ALA A 77 -8.37 -4.74 -1.03
CA ALA A 77 -7.33 -5.23 -1.92
C ALA A 77 -6.87 -6.62 -1.43
N ASP A 78 -6.79 -7.58 -2.34
CA ASP A 78 -6.19 -8.88 -2.04
C ASP A 78 -4.70 -8.72 -1.74
N LEU A 79 -4.26 -9.23 -0.57
CA LEU A 79 -2.89 -9.06 -0.09
C LEU A 79 -1.87 -9.67 -1.04
N ARG A 80 -2.15 -10.89 -1.59
CA ARG A 80 -1.24 -11.55 -2.52
C ARG A 80 -1.07 -10.73 -3.80
N THR A 81 -2.19 -10.25 -4.37
CA THR A 81 -2.18 -9.40 -5.57
C THR A 81 -1.41 -8.09 -5.33
N LEU A 82 -1.55 -7.51 -4.14
CA LEU A 82 -0.79 -6.31 -3.75
C LEU A 82 0.72 -6.61 -3.66
N LEU A 83 1.11 -7.72 -3.02
CA LEU A 83 2.50 -8.16 -2.92
C LEU A 83 3.11 -8.43 -4.30
N ASP A 84 2.41 -9.18 -5.15
CA ASP A 84 2.85 -9.46 -6.52
C ASP A 84 3.06 -8.15 -7.31
N GLY A 85 2.10 -7.22 -7.23
CA GLY A 85 2.19 -5.93 -7.92
C GLY A 85 3.34 -5.03 -7.44
N GLU A 86 3.66 -5.05 -6.15
CA GLU A 86 4.75 -4.24 -5.59
C GLU A 86 6.13 -4.89 -5.78
N LEU A 87 6.22 -6.21 -5.84
CA LEU A 87 7.49 -6.93 -6.03
C LEU A 87 7.87 -7.08 -7.51
N ALA A 88 6.90 -7.22 -8.42
CA ALA A 88 7.16 -7.48 -9.84
C ALA A 88 8.21 -6.55 -10.49
N PRO A 89 8.24 -5.23 -10.24
CA PRO A 89 9.24 -4.34 -10.83
C PRO A 89 10.70 -4.65 -10.43
N PHE A 90 10.89 -5.41 -9.36
CA PHE A 90 12.19 -5.65 -8.75
C PHE A 90 12.75 -7.06 -8.98
N LEU A 91 11.94 -7.99 -9.49
CA LEU A 91 12.30 -9.41 -9.56
C LEU A 91 13.07 -9.79 -10.83
N GLY A 92 13.02 -8.97 -11.87
CA GLY A 92 13.60 -9.33 -13.17
C GLY A 92 12.93 -10.56 -13.80
N SER A 93 13.66 -11.38 -14.53
CA SER A 93 13.16 -12.58 -15.22
C SER A 93 13.13 -13.85 -14.37
N GLY A 94 13.59 -13.81 -13.12
CA GLY A 94 13.68 -14.97 -12.21
C GLY A 94 12.58 -15.00 -11.14
N GLN A 95 12.26 -16.20 -10.65
CA GLN A 95 11.38 -16.37 -9.49
C GLN A 95 12.16 -16.07 -8.20
N ARG A 96 12.31 -14.78 -7.89
CA ARG A 96 13.09 -14.29 -6.74
C ARG A 96 12.21 -13.82 -5.57
N ALA A 97 10.91 -14.07 -5.63
CA ALA A 97 9.99 -13.86 -4.53
C ALA A 97 9.18 -15.13 -4.25
N LEU A 98 9.10 -15.48 -2.98
CA LEU A 98 8.29 -16.58 -2.47
C LEU A 98 7.19 -15.96 -1.60
N LEU A 99 5.92 -16.15 -1.98
CA LEU A 99 4.77 -15.63 -1.25
C LEU A 99 3.95 -16.78 -0.71
N ASP A 100 3.73 -16.81 0.61
CA ASP A 100 2.96 -17.86 1.27
C ASP A 100 2.10 -17.30 2.41
N GLY A 101 0.81 -17.69 2.41
CA GLY A 101 -0.17 -17.31 3.40
C GLY A 101 -1.61 -17.45 2.89
N PRO A 102 -2.59 -17.34 3.79
CA PRO A 102 -4.01 -17.43 3.46
C PRO A 102 -4.50 -16.25 2.61
N ALA A 103 -5.66 -16.42 1.95
CA ALA A 103 -6.32 -15.30 1.27
C ALA A 103 -6.76 -14.26 2.30
N VAL A 104 -6.39 -12.99 2.06
CA VAL A 104 -6.70 -11.87 2.96
C VAL A 104 -7.10 -10.66 2.14
N MET A 105 -8.27 -10.11 2.42
CA MET A 105 -8.73 -8.84 1.87
C MET A 105 -8.36 -7.70 2.83
N LEU A 106 -7.55 -6.77 2.37
CA LEU A 106 -7.13 -5.60 3.13
C LEU A 106 -8.09 -4.43 2.89
N PRO A 107 -8.58 -3.76 3.93
CA PRO A 107 -9.32 -2.52 3.75
C PRO A 107 -8.44 -1.44 3.08
N ALA A 108 -9.07 -0.52 2.37
CA ALA A 108 -8.38 0.50 1.57
C ALA A 108 -7.39 1.34 2.39
N HIS A 109 -7.74 1.68 3.63
CA HIS A 109 -6.88 2.47 4.53
C HIS A 109 -5.62 1.73 4.97
N THR A 110 -5.61 0.38 4.91
CA THR A 110 -4.44 -0.46 5.19
C THR A 110 -3.65 -0.78 3.93
N ALA A 111 -4.32 -1.03 2.81
CA ALA A 111 -3.68 -1.42 1.55
C ALA A 111 -2.72 -0.35 1.02
N GLN A 112 -3.09 0.92 1.07
CA GLN A 112 -2.27 2.02 0.56
C GLN A 112 -0.96 2.21 1.35
N PRO A 113 -0.95 2.34 2.69
CA PRO A 113 0.28 2.41 3.46
C PRO A 113 1.14 1.15 3.33
N LEU A 114 0.52 -0.03 3.27
CA LEU A 114 1.24 -1.29 3.10
C LEU A 114 1.94 -1.35 1.74
N ALA A 115 1.30 -0.95 0.64
CA ALA A 115 1.91 -0.89 -0.68
C ALA A 115 3.20 -0.05 -0.67
N MET A 116 3.14 1.14 -0.08
CA MET A 116 4.32 2.00 0.05
C MET A 116 5.43 1.35 0.89
N THR A 117 5.05 0.66 1.96
CA THR A 117 6.02 -0.05 2.80
C THR A 117 6.69 -1.20 2.05
N LEU A 118 5.90 -1.99 1.31
CA LEU A 118 6.40 -3.08 0.47
C LEU A 118 7.35 -2.56 -0.63
N HIS A 119 7.00 -1.44 -1.25
CA HIS A 119 7.87 -0.77 -2.21
C HIS A 119 9.22 -0.36 -1.60
N GLU A 120 9.21 0.21 -0.40
CA GLU A 120 10.43 0.56 0.34
C GLU A 120 11.27 -0.68 0.67
N LEU A 121 10.64 -1.76 1.16
CA LEU A 121 11.33 -3.01 1.46
C LEU A 121 11.96 -3.60 0.19
N ALA A 122 11.22 -3.64 -0.92
CA ALA A 122 11.72 -4.13 -2.20
C ALA A 122 12.88 -3.26 -2.73
N THR A 123 12.77 -1.94 -2.64
CA THR A 123 13.84 -1.00 -3.01
C THR A 123 15.09 -1.22 -2.17
N ASN A 124 14.93 -1.42 -0.86
CA ASN A 124 16.05 -1.70 0.04
C ASN A 124 16.67 -3.06 -0.26
N ALA A 125 15.88 -4.08 -0.56
CA ALA A 125 16.39 -5.40 -0.96
C ALA A 125 17.24 -5.34 -2.24
N VAL A 126 16.87 -4.50 -3.21
CA VAL A 126 17.66 -4.27 -4.43
C VAL A 126 18.93 -3.46 -4.14
N LYS A 127 18.85 -2.42 -3.32
CA LYS A 127 20.00 -1.53 -3.09
C LYS A 127 21.03 -2.12 -2.12
N TYR A 128 20.57 -2.83 -1.10
CA TYR A 128 21.40 -3.21 0.05
C TYR A 128 21.21 -4.66 0.50
N GLY A 129 20.16 -5.33 0.03
CA GLY A 129 19.73 -6.63 0.52
C GLY A 129 19.83 -7.76 -0.50
N ALA A 130 18.97 -8.77 -0.35
CA ALA A 130 19.02 -10.01 -1.10
C ALA A 130 18.89 -9.82 -2.61
N LEU A 131 18.06 -8.88 -3.07
CA LEU A 131 17.84 -8.66 -4.50
C LEU A 131 19.01 -7.95 -5.20
N SER A 132 20.03 -7.48 -4.47
CA SER A 132 21.28 -6.97 -5.05
C SER A 132 22.21 -8.10 -5.57
N SER A 133 21.94 -9.36 -5.20
CA SER A 133 22.70 -10.56 -5.57
C SER A 133 21.89 -11.43 -6.52
N GLU A 134 22.50 -12.10 -7.49
CA GLU A 134 21.80 -12.98 -8.43
C GLU A 134 21.12 -14.17 -7.74
N ALA A 135 21.76 -14.77 -6.75
CA ALA A 135 21.24 -15.89 -5.98
C ALA A 135 20.27 -15.48 -4.86
N GLY A 136 20.14 -14.19 -4.62
CA GLY A 136 19.31 -13.69 -3.53
C GLY A 136 17.82 -13.68 -3.86
N HIS A 137 17.00 -13.93 -2.85
CA HIS A 137 15.54 -13.92 -2.97
C HIS A 137 14.87 -13.35 -1.73
N VAL A 138 13.61 -12.95 -1.88
CA VAL A 138 12.74 -12.46 -0.82
C VAL A 138 11.67 -13.52 -0.54
N SER A 139 11.43 -13.81 0.74
CA SER A 139 10.30 -14.63 1.19
C SER A 139 9.36 -13.76 2.02
N VAL A 140 8.08 -13.73 1.65
CA VAL A 140 7.04 -13.03 2.40
C VAL A 140 6.00 -14.05 2.83
N THR A 141 5.88 -14.24 4.14
CA THR A 141 4.88 -15.13 4.72
C THR A 141 3.91 -14.35 5.58
N TRP A 142 2.64 -14.77 5.65
CA TRP A 142 1.68 -14.13 6.53
C TRP A 142 0.70 -15.10 7.14
N THR A 143 0.21 -14.76 8.32
CA THR A 143 -0.81 -15.48 9.07
C THR A 143 -1.89 -14.51 9.54
N VAL A 144 -3.08 -15.03 9.77
CA VAL A 144 -4.20 -14.31 10.36
C VAL A 144 -4.44 -14.93 11.74
N GLU A 145 -4.41 -14.11 12.77
CA GLU A 145 -4.58 -14.51 14.16
C GLU A 145 -5.83 -13.83 14.74
N GLU A 146 -6.70 -14.61 15.36
CA GLU A 146 -7.82 -14.09 16.13
C GLU A 146 -7.33 -13.67 17.51
N MET A 147 -7.53 -12.40 17.84
CA MET A 147 -7.17 -11.81 19.12
C MET A 147 -8.43 -11.31 19.83
N PRO A 148 -8.44 -11.17 21.15
CA PRO A 148 -9.58 -10.59 21.87
C PRO A 148 -9.96 -9.17 21.39
N SER A 149 -9.02 -8.45 20.78
CA SER A 149 -9.21 -7.11 20.21
C SER A 149 -9.61 -7.10 18.74
N GLY A 150 -9.76 -8.26 18.09
CA GLY A 150 -10.09 -8.40 16.67
C GLY A 150 -9.14 -9.30 15.90
N VAL A 151 -9.23 -9.27 14.58
CA VAL A 151 -8.40 -10.09 13.68
C VAL A 151 -7.11 -9.35 13.37
N MET A 152 -5.97 -10.02 13.59
CA MET A 152 -4.64 -9.45 13.35
C MET A 152 -3.95 -10.16 12.18
N LEU A 153 -3.44 -9.39 11.23
CA LEU A 153 -2.55 -9.86 10.16
C LEU A 153 -1.10 -9.73 10.64
N ARG A 154 -0.38 -10.86 10.64
CA ARG A 154 1.06 -10.90 10.88
C ARG A 154 1.77 -11.18 9.57
N LEU A 155 2.54 -10.22 9.07
CA LEU A 155 3.35 -10.35 7.86
C LEU A 155 4.84 -10.39 8.24
N ARG A 156 5.58 -11.35 7.66
CA ARG A 156 7.02 -11.52 7.83
C ARG A 156 7.71 -11.38 6.48
N TRP A 157 8.63 -10.45 6.40
CA TRP A 157 9.55 -10.27 5.27
C TRP A 157 10.91 -10.86 5.63
N THR A 158 11.46 -11.73 4.79
CA THR A 158 12.75 -12.38 4.98
C THR A 158 13.57 -12.27 3.70
N GLU A 159 14.83 -11.87 3.83
CA GLU A 159 15.79 -11.78 2.75
C GLU A 159 16.84 -12.87 2.91
N VAL A 160 17.14 -13.60 1.82
CA VAL A 160 18.09 -14.73 1.82
C VAL A 160 19.07 -14.58 0.66
N GLY A 161 20.34 -14.86 0.89
CA GLY A 161 21.39 -14.83 -0.16
C GLY A 161 21.88 -13.42 -0.52
N GLY A 162 21.56 -12.42 0.30
CA GLY A 162 22.10 -11.07 0.18
C GLY A 162 23.47 -10.89 0.83
N PRO A 163 24.09 -9.71 0.67
CA PRO A 163 25.35 -9.38 1.33
C PRO A 163 25.18 -9.38 2.86
N PRO A 164 26.21 -9.78 3.62
CA PRO A 164 26.17 -9.77 5.09
C PRO A 164 25.99 -8.33 5.61
N LEU A 165 25.02 -8.14 6.48
CA LEU A 165 24.81 -6.86 7.16
C LEU A 165 25.86 -6.68 8.24
N SER A 166 26.71 -5.66 8.12
CA SER A 166 27.75 -5.33 9.10
C SER A 166 27.21 -4.73 10.39
N SER A 167 25.99 -4.17 10.37
CA SER A 167 25.30 -3.62 11.55
C SER A 167 23.80 -3.49 11.28
N PRO A 168 22.95 -3.55 12.34
CA PRO A 168 21.52 -3.25 12.15
C PRO A 168 21.33 -1.81 11.67
N PRO A 169 20.28 -1.53 10.88
CA PRO A 169 20.02 -0.19 10.37
C PRO A 169 19.82 0.80 11.54
N ARG A 170 20.62 1.85 11.58
CA ARG A 170 20.61 2.87 12.65
C ARG A 170 19.37 3.80 12.61
N ARG A 171 18.53 3.72 11.60
CA ARG A 171 17.35 4.58 11.43
C ARG A 171 16.18 3.77 10.90
N MET A 172 15.01 4.00 11.47
CA MET A 172 13.75 3.51 10.93
C MET A 172 13.48 4.19 9.58
N GLY A 173 13.23 3.38 8.55
CA GLY A 173 12.89 3.85 7.22
C GLY A 173 11.49 4.50 7.16
N PHE A 174 11.14 5.05 6.00
CA PHE A 174 9.82 5.63 5.75
C PHE A 174 8.71 4.61 6.00
N GLY A 175 8.82 3.39 5.46
CA GLY A 175 7.83 2.32 5.61
C GLY A 175 7.50 2.00 7.07
N SER A 176 8.51 1.90 7.94
CA SER A 176 8.30 1.66 9.37
C SER A 176 7.49 2.78 10.04
N ARG A 177 7.73 4.04 9.67
CA ARG A 177 7.00 5.20 10.23
C ARG A 177 5.56 5.27 9.73
N VAL A 178 5.33 4.91 8.46
CA VAL A 178 3.98 4.88 7.88
C VAL A 178 3.16 3.78 8.54
N LEU A 179 3.73 2.58 8.73
CA LEU A 179 3.06 1.49 9.43
C LEU A 179 2.73 1.84 10.88
N GLU A 180 3.66 2.43 11.63
CA GLU A 180 3.39 2.85 13.02
C GLU A 180 2.25 3.87 13.12
N GLY A 181 2.16 4.79 12.17
CA GLY A 181 1.06 5.77 12.10
C GLY A 181 -0.29 5.13 11.76
N THR A 182 -0.30 4.02 11.02
CA THR A 182 -1.54 3.35 10.56
C THR A 182 -2.04 2.30 11.56
N ILE A 183 -1.14 1.64 12.31
CA ILE A 183 -1.50 0.62 13.31
C ILE A 183 -2.07 1.26 14.60
N ARG A 184 -1.78 2.53 14.86
CA ARG A 184 -2.23 3.25 16.06
C ARG A 184 -3.53 4.05 15.88
N SER A 185 -4.10 4.06 14.71
CA SER A 185 -5.39 4.67 14.39
C SER A 185 -6.46 3.60 14.21
#